data_cc4cf6ac6019af1d3b9362e1b3109c5b
#
_entry.id   cc4cf6ac6019af1d3b9362e1b3109c5b
#
_cell.length_a   1.000
_cell.length_b   1.000
_cell.length_c   1.000
_cell.angle_alpha   90.00
_cell.angle_beta   90.00
_cell.angle_gamma   90.00
#
_symmetry.space_group_name_H-M   'P 1'
#
loop_
_entity.id
_entity.type
_entity.pdbx_description
1 polymer ?
#
loop_
_entity_poly.entity_id
_entity_poly.type
_entity_poly.pdbx_seq_one_letter_code
_entity_poly.pdbx_strand_id
1 'polypeptide(L)'
;SVKSRAAIYRKYGAKEFLTDILVNLAQLGTTFAVPVYVAWGVMSGNIGGIGVYATLIASSLALKEALNALGWWSSQVALGVAYAQKVQRFFDTDSTIEASTDGEKASDGPFSVRFDHVSYRYGGSDEFAIRDLSLAIAPGEKIAIVGENGAGKTTLTKLLLRLYDADGGTVQINGRPIADYDVSTLRGRIGIAFQQSRLYALSVRENMTAYADADDARLKSCLEEVGLRLSLDAQVTKEFDENGAVLSGGDAQRLCLTRLLHSEFGLLILDEPSSALDPIAEYRIAKLIFDRSPTTTVMVAHRLSTVVDADRIYLLSDGRIIESGTHAELMAQNGKYREMFLKQAEGYLK
;
A
#
# COMPACT_ATOMS: atom_id res chain seq x y z
N SER A 1 -10.76 5.74 -15.74
CA SER A 1 -12.21 6.09 -15.63
C SER A 1 -13.04 5.12 -16.45
N VAL A 2 -14.32 4.94 -16.11
CA VAL A 2 -15.26 4.03 -16.82
C VAL A 2 -15.39 4.42 -18.30
N LYS A 3 -15.29 5.72 -18.63
CA LYS A 3 -15.33 6.23 -20.01
C LYS A 3 -14.13 5.80 -20.86
N SER A 4 -12.94 5.69 -20.29
CA SER A 4 -11.75 5.23 -21.04
C SER A 4 -11.80 3.73 -21.33
N ARG A 5 -12.37 2.92 -20.43
CA ARG A 5 -12.61 1.48 -20.66
C ARG A 5 -13.63 1.25 -21.76
N ALA A 6 -14.73 2.00 -21.77
CA ALA A 6 -15.75 1.90 -22.83
C ALA A 6 -15.23 2.29 -24.23
N ALA A 7 -14.31 3.25 -24.32
CA ALA A 7 -13.68 3.63 -25.59
C ALA A 7 -12.72 2.54 -26.12
N ILE A 8 -11.97 1.91 -25.23
CA ILE A 8 -11.08 0.78 -25.56
C ILE A 8 -11.90 -0.42 -26.02
N TYR A 9 -12.95 -0.80 -25.28
CA TYR A 9 -13.86 -1.88 -25.68
C TYR A 9 -14.54 -1.62 -27.01
N ARG A 10 -14.93 -0.37 -27.32
CA ARG A 10 -15.55 -0.01 -28.60
C ARG A 10 -14.58 -0.13 -29.78
N LYS A 11 -13.29 0.23 -29.59
CA LYS A 11 -12.29 0.19 -30.66
C LYS A 11 -11.76 -1.22 -30.96
N TYR A 12 -11.60 -2.04 -29.93
CA TYR A 12 -11.14 -3.44 -30.09
C TYR A 12 -12.31 -4.39 -30.38
N GLY A 13 -13.44 -4.21 -29.72
CA GLY A 13 -14.63 -5.04 -29.96
C GLY A 13 -15.22 -4.93 -31.36
N ALA A 14 -15.09 -3.79 -32.05
CA ALA A 14 -15.52 -3.69 -33.44
C ALA A 14 -14.64 -4.47 -34.40
N LYS A 15 -13.33 -4.54 -34.16
CA LYS A 15 -12.41 -5.36 -34.97
C LYS A 15 -12.59 -6.86 -34.68
N GLU A 16 -12.75 -7.25 -33.42
CA GLU A 16 -13.05 -8.64 -33.05
C GLU A 16 -14.39 -9.09 -33.64
N PHE A 17 -15.43 -8.27 -33.57
CA PHE A 17 -16.74 -8.55 -34.13
C PHE A 17 -16.70 -8.75 -35.66
N LEU A 18 -15.95 -7.91 -36.40
CA LEU A 18 -15.76 -8.12 -37.84
C LEU A 18 -14.99 -9.39 -38.18
N THR A 19 -13.96 -9.69 -37.39
CA THR A 19 -13.17 -10.93 -37.56
C THR A 19 -14.03 -12.16 -37.29
N ASP A 20 -14.85 -12.12 -36.25
CA ASP A 20 -15.77 -13.20 -35.90
C ASP A 20 -16.86 -13.40 -36.98
N ILE A 21 -17.38 -12.34 -37.57
CA ILE A 21 -18.33 -12.43 -38.69
C ILE A 21 -17.66 -13.12 -39.90
N LEU A 22 -16.45 -12.70 -40.27
CA LEU A 22 -15.74 -13.26 -41.41
C LEU A 22 -15.40 -14.76 -41.18
N VAL A 23 -14.96 -15.11 -39.98
CA VAL A 23 -14.69 -16.50 -39.60
C VAL A 23 -15.99 -17.32 -39.63
N ASN A 24 -17.08 -16.81 -39.09
CA ASN A 24 -18.38 -17.49 -39.09
C ASN A 24 -18.94 -17.68 -40.52
N LEU A 25 -18.78 -16.70 -41.40
CA LEU A 25 -19.15 -16.81 -42.79
C LEU A 25 -18.33 -17.88 -43.55
N ALA A 26 -17.01 -17.91 -43.30
CA ALA A 26 -16.15 -18.96 -43.87
C ALA A 26 -16.53 -20.34 -43.32
N GLN A 27 -16.90 -20.43 -42.05
CA GLN A 27 -17.40 -21.68 -41.44
C GLN A 27 -18.72 -22.18 -42.01
N LEU A 28 -19.64 -21.25 -42.28
CA LEU A 28 -20.91 -21.57 -43.00
C LEU A 28 -20.62 -22.16 -44.40
N GLY A 29 -19.68 -21.59 -45.15
CA GLY A 29 -19.24 -22.12 -46.41
C GLY A 29 -18.68 -23.53 -46.31
N THR A 30 -17.75 -23.77 -45.43
CA THR A 30 -17.14 -25.12 -45.25
C THR A 30 -18.12 -26.13 -44.66
N THR A 31 -19.07 -25.73 -43.84
CA THR A 31 -20.03 -26.61 -43.16
C THR A 31 -21.19 -27.02 -44.06
N PHE A 32 -21.65 -26.16 -44.94
CA PHE A 32 -22.83 -26.39 -45.76
C PHE A 32 -22.55 -26.38 -47.25
N ALA A 33 -21.86 -25.37 -47.79
CA ALA A 33 -21.66 -25.23 -49.25
C ALA A 33 -20.77 -26.37 -49.83
N VAL A 34 -19.69 -26.71 -49.17
CA VAL A 34 -18.76 -27.76 -49.60
C VAL A 34 -19.46 -29.14 -49.64
N PRO A 35 -20.11 -29.61 -48.54
CA PRO A 35 -20.82 -30.89 -48.55
C PRO A 35 -21.94 -30.96 -49.62
N VAL A 36 -22.72 -29.88 -49.78
CA VAL A 36 -23.79 -29.81 -50.79
C VAL A 36 -23.21 -29.86 -52.21
N TYR A 37 -22.15 -29.12 -52.49
CA TYR A 37 -21.48 -29.15 -53.79
C TYR A 37 -20.89 -30.52 -54.11
N VAL A 38 -20.23 -31.13 -53.14
CA VAL A 38 -19.64 -32.46 -53.32
C VAL A 38 -20.73 -33.53 -53.51
N ALA A 39 -21.84 -33.46 -52.76
CA ALA A 39 -22.97 -34.36 -52.91
C ALA A 39 -23.60 -34.23 -54.31
N TRP A 40 -23.82 -33.00 -54.80
CA TRP A 40 -24.32 -32.73 -56.13
C TRP A 40 -23.37 -33.28 -57.22
N GLY A 41 -22.05 -33.10 -57.04
CA GLY A 41 -21.03 -33.60 -57.97
C GLY A 41 -20.99 -35.13 -58.06
N VAL A 42 -21.19 -35.84 -56.94
CA VAL A 42 -21.31 -37.31 -56.92
C VAL A 42 -22.60 -37.77 -57.58
N MET A 43 -23.73 -37.10 -57.34
CA MET A 43 -25.02 -37.45 -57.94
C MET A 43 -25.06 -37.18 -59.44
N SER A 44 -24.35 -36.16 -59.93
CA SER A 44 -24.24 -35.83 -61.36
C SER A 44 -23.18 -36.67 -62.08
N GLY A 45 -22.46 -37.55 -61.41
CA GLY A 45 -21.40 -38.36 -61.98
C GLY A 45 -20.10 -37.64 -62.31
N ASN A 46 -19.99 -36.37 -61.90
CA ASN A 46 -18.81 -35.55 -62.14
C ASN A 46 -17.71 -35.74 -61.10
N ILE A 47 -18.03 -36.29 -59.92
CA ILE A 47 -17.11 -36.60 -58.84
C ILE A 47 -17.19 -38.12 -58.55
N GLY A 48 -16.05 -38.77 -58.45
CA GLY A 48 -16.00 -40.25 -58.27
C GLY A 48 -16.56 -40.69 -56.91
N GLY A 49 -17.34 -41.66 -56.87
CA GLY A 49 -17.99 -42.46 -55.82
C GLY A 49 -17.97 -41.97 -54.33
N ILE A 50 -18.62 -42.73 -53.48
CA ILE A 50 -18.79 -42.44 -52.03
C ILE A 50 -17.46 -42.21 -51.28
N GLY A 51 -16.35 -42.88 -51.67
CA GLY A 51 -15.04 -42.69 -51.04
C GLY A 51 -14.47 -41.29 -51.22
N VAL A 52 -14.62 -40.70 -52.43
CA VAL A 52 -14.19 -39.33 -52.68
C VAL A 52 -15.04 -38.33 -51.91
N TYR A 53 -16.36 -38.56 -51.80
CA TYR A 53 -17.27 -37.80 -50.97
C TYR A 53 -16.82 -37.77 -49.51
N ALA A 54 -16.56 -38.93 -48.90
CA ALA A 54 -16.13 -39.07 -47.53
C ALA A 54 -14.78 -38.32 -47.27
N THR A 55 -13.82 -38.45 -48.19
CA THR A 55 -12.50 -37.80 -48.08
C THR A 55 -12.63 -36.27 -48.16
N LEU A 56 -13.43 -35.74 -49.06
CA LEU A 56 -13.62 -34.28 -49.20
C LEU A 56 -14.34 -33.67 -48.01
N ILE A 57 -15.33 -34.38 -47.46
CA ILE A 57 -16.01 -33.94 -46.22
C ILE A 57 -15.03 -33.96 -45.04
N ALA A 58 -14.26 -35.02 -44.84
CA ALA A 58 -13.26 -35.10 -43.78
C ALA A 58 -12.23 -33.98 -43.89
N SER A 59 -11.73 -33.68 -45.11
CA SER A 59 -10.78 -32.61 -45.36
C SER A 59 -11.39 -31.23 -45.07
N SER A 60 -12.67 -31.00 -45.40
CA SER A 60 -13.36 -29.72 -45.11
C SER A 60 -13.54 -29.49 -43.62
N LEU A 61 -13.84 -30.56 -42.85
CA LEU A 61 -13.93 -30.51 -41.39
C LEU A 61 -12.56 -30.23 -40.74
N ALA A 62 -11.51 -30.88 -41.21
CA ALA A 62 -10.13 -30.66 -40.73
C ALA A 62 -9.68 -29.21 -41.03
N LEU A 63 -10.01 -28.67 -42.19
CA LEU A 63 -9.73 -27.25 -42.53
C LEU A 63 -10.48 -26.29 -41.58
N LYS A 64 -11.74 -26.57 -41.27
CA LYS A 64 -12.54 -25.79 -40.33
C LYS A 64 -11.88 -25.78 -38.94
N GLU A 65 -11.46 -26.97 -38.43
CA GLU A 65 -10.80 -27.05 -37.14
C GLU A 65 -9.46 -26.27 -37.11
N ALA A 66 -8.67 -26.39 -38.18
CA ALA A 66 -7.44 -25.62 -38.32
C ALA A 66 -7.66 -24.08 -38.31
N LEU A 67 -8.69 -23.62 -39.02
CA LEU A 67 -9.06 -22.20 -39.03
C LEU A 67 -9.52 -21.70 -37.62
N ASN A 68 -10.31 -22.50 -36.93
CA ASN A 68 -10.73 -22.22 -35.55
C ASN A 68 -9.53 -22.16 -34.61
N ALA A 69 -8.61 -23.11 -34.70
CA ALA A 69 -7.39 -23.12 -33.90
C ALA A 69 -6.55 -21.88 -34.16
N LEU A 70 -6.36 -21.46 -35.42
CA LEU A 70 -5.65 -20.23 -35.76
C LEU A 70 -6.30 -19.00 -35.14
N GLY A 71 -7.62 -18.88 -35.20
CA GLY A 71 -8.38 -17.78 -34.57
C GLY A 71 -8.17 -17.75 -33.06
N TRP A 72 -8.28 -18.90 -32.40
CA TRP A 72 -8.06 -19.02 -30.95
C TRP A 72 -6.61 -18.66 -30.56
N TRP A 73 -5.62 -19.23 -31.25
CA TRP A 73 -4.22 -18.95 -31.00
C TRP A 73 -3.86 -17.48 -31.23
N SER A 74 -4.39 -16.84 -32.27
CA SER A 74 -4.15 -15.42 -32.54
C SER A 74 -4.67 -14.53 -31.39
N SER A 75 -5.85 -14.85 -30.86
CA SER A 75 -6.42 -14.15 -29.69
C SER A 75 -5.57 -14.35 -28.42
N GLN A 76 -5.08 -15.57 -28.17
CA GLN A 76 -4.20 -15.86 -27.04
C GLN A 76 -2.86 -15.12 -27.13
N VAL A 77 -2.27 -15.06 -28.33
CA VAL A 77 -1.03 -14.31 -28.55
C VAL A 77 -1.27 -12.81 -28.32
N ALA A 78 -2.36 -12.24 -28.85
CA ALA A 78 -2.69 -10.85 -28.63
C ALA A 78 -2.88 -10.51 -27.14
N LEU A 79 -3.57 -11.38 -26.38
CA LEU A 79 -3.73 -11.26 -24.94
C LEU A 79 -2.37 -11.34 -24.21
N GLY A 80 -1.53 -12.33 -24.59
CA GLY A 80 -0.18 -12.48 -24.03
C GLY A 80 0.69 -11.24 -24.24
N VAL A 81 0.68 -10.66 -25.44
CA VAL A 81 1.37 -9.40 -25.75
C VAL A 81 0.84 -8.26 -24.88
N ALA A 82 -0.48 -8.14 -24.71
CA ALA A 82 -1.06 -7.10 -23.87
C ALA A 82 -0.64 -7.22 -22.39
N TYR A 83 -0.56 -8.45 -21.87
CA TYR A 83 -0.02 -8.69 -20.51
C TYR A 83 1.47 -8.39 -20.42
N ALA A 84 2.27 -8.83 -21.40
CA ALA A 84 3.70 -8.54 -21.44
C ALA A 84 3.99 -7.03 -21.47
N GLN A 85 3.21 -6.27 -22.26
CA GLN A 85 3.31 -4.80 -22.27
C GLN A 85 2.96 -4.15 -20.94
N LYS A 86 1.98 -4.69 -20.19
CA LYS A 86 1.67 -4.17 -18.84
C LYS A 86 2.82 -4.44 -17.86
N VAL A 87 3.39 -5.63 -17.91
CA VAL A 87 4.55 -6.01 -17.09
C VAL A 87 5.75 -5.14 -17.45
N GLN A 88 6.02 -4.98 -18.75
CA GLN A 88 7.11 -4.12 -19.21
C GLN A 88 6.92 -2.67 -18.72
N ARG A 89 5.73 -2.09 -18.88
CA ARG A 89 5.44 -0.73 -18.37
C ARG A 89 5.67 -0.61 -16.86
N PHE A 90 5.40 -1.66 -16.09
CA PHE A 90 5.68 -1.66 -14.66
C PHE A 90 7.19 -1.57 -14.39
N PHE A 91 8.01 -2.31 -15.13
CA PHE A 91 9.48 -2.26 -15.01
C PHE A 91 10.09 -0.99 -15.61
N ASP A 92 9.48 -0.43 -16.66
CA ASP A 92 9.91 0.81 -17.30
C ASP A 92 9.43 2.07 -16.55
N THR A 93 8.64 1.90 -15.46
CA THR A 93 8.22 3.02 -14.63
C THR A 93 9.36 3.41 -13.71
N ASP A 94 10.00 4.52 -14.01
CA ASP A 94 11.03 5.10 -13.15
C ASP A 94 10.44 5.54 -11.82
N SER A 95 11.23 5.39 -10.75
CA SER A 95 10.88 5.94 -9.45
C SER A 95 10.83 7.46 -9.57
N THR A 96 9.73 8.08 -9.14
CA THR A 96 9.64 9.55 -9.05
C THR A 96 10.55 10.13 -7.95
N ILE A 97 11.00 9.26 -7.04
CA ILE A 97 11.94 9.61 -5.99
C ILE A 97 13.33 9.19 -6.49
N GLU A 98 14.14 10.17 -6.81
CA GLU A 98 15.54 9.92 -7.10
C GLU A 98 16.20 9.33 -5.85
N ALA A 99 16.55 8.05 -5.92
CA ALA A 99 17.38 7.43 -4.90
C ALA A 99 18.78 8.01 -5.07
N SER A 100 19.08 9.08 -4.32
CA SER A 100 20.45 9.56 -4.21
C SER A 100 21.25 8.49 -3.48
N THR A 101 21.96 7.64 -4.21
CA THR A 101 22.93 6.67 -3.65
C THR A 101 24.18 7.37 -3.11
N ASP A 102 24.42 8.61 -3.58
CA ASP A 102 25.52 9.48 -3.15
C ASP A 102 25.07 10.55 -2.13
N GLY A 103 23.84 10.42 -1.61
CA GLY A 103 23.30 11.31 -0.59
C GLY A 103 24.02 11.17 0.74
N GLU A 104 23.86 12.18 1.60
CA GLU A 104 24.43 12.15 2.95
C GLU A 104 23.79 11.04 3.78
N LYS A 105 24.61 10.33 4.54
CA LYS A 105 24.11 9.33 5.49
C LYS A 105 23.44 9.99 6.66
N ALA A 106 22.31 9.42 7.10
CA ALA A 106 21.61 9.88 8.29
C ALA A 106 22.48 9.70 9.53
N SER A 107 22.56 10.72 10.35
CA SER A 107 23.33 10.71 11.61
C SER A 107 22.68 9.84 12.66
N ASP A 108 23.47 9.48 13.68
CA ASP A 108 22.94 8.85 14.90
C ASP A 108 22.25 9.86 15.82
N GLY A 109 21.41 9.35 16.74
CA GLY A 109 20.67 10.15 17.72
C GLY A 109 19.33 10.67 17.22
N PRO A 110 18.61 11.43 18.07
CA PRO A 110 17.28 11.92 17.77
C PRO A 110 17.30 12.99 16.69
N PHE A 111 16.34 12.94 15.77
CA PHE A 111 16.23 13.88 14.67
C PHE A 111 15.44 15.13 15.05
N SER A 112 15.89 16.30 14.59
CA SER A 112 14.99 17.44 14.43
C SER A 112 14.26 17.32 13.09
N VAL A 113 13.01 17.75 13.04
CA VAL A 113 12.20 17.75 11.82
C VAL A 113 11.63 19.14 11.60
N ARG A 114 11.65 19.62 10.36
CA ARG A 114 11.02 20.87 9.97
C ARG A 114 10.30 20.72 8.64
N PHE A 115 9.04 21.13 8.62
CA PHE A 115 8.28 21.40 7.42
C PHE A 115 8.24 22.92 7.24
N ASP A 116 8.61 23.40 6.07
CA ASP A 116 8.69 24.82 5.76
C ASP A 116 7.85 25.11 4.52
N HIS A 117 6.65 25.69 4.72
CA HIS A 117 5.67 26.02 3.69
C HIS A 117 5.34 24.86 2.73
N VAL A 118 5.24 23.64 3.27
CA VAL A 118 5.07 22.41 2.48
C VAL A 118 3.67 22.31 1.90
N SER A 119 3.60 22.03 0.59
CA SER A 119 2.37 21.74 -0.13
C SER A 119 2.52 20.46 -0.95
N TYR A 120 1.45 19.65 -1.00
CA TYR A 120 1.47 18.39 -1.73
C TYR A 120 0.09 17.98 -2.26
N ARG A 121 0.05 17.44 -3.49
CA ARG A 121 -1.12 16.84 -4.14
C ARG A 121 -0.82 15.42 -4.60
N TYR A 122 -1.78 14.54 -4.48
CA TYR A 122 -1.67 13.22 -5.10
C TYR A 122 -1.84 13.31 -6.62
N GLY A 123 -1.06 12.51 -7.37
CA GLY A 123 -1.17 12.46 -8.82
C GLY A 123 -2.60 12.20 -9.30
N GLY A 124 -3.09 13.05 -10.21
CA GLY A 124 -4.46 12.98 -10.74
C GLY A 124 -5.54 13.66 -9.88
N SER A 125 -5.17 14.33 -8.79
CA SER A 125 -6.06 15.19 -8.00
C SER A 125 -5.74 16.65 -8.21
N ASP A 126 -6.77 17.48 -8.34
CA ASP A 126 -6.63 18.95 -8.36
C ASP A 126 -6.59 19.53 -6.94
N GLU A 127 -6.92 18.73 -5.91
CA GLU A 127 -6.97 19.17 -4.54
C GLU A 127 -5.65 18.88 -3.81
N PHE A 128 -5.20 19.84 -3.01
CA PHE A 128 -4.05 19.69 -2.13
C PHE A 128 -4.41 18.82 -0.92
N ALA A 129 -3.61 17.79 -0.66
CA ALA A 129 -3.69 17.01 0.56
C ALA A 129 -2.97 17.69 1.73
N ILE A 130 -1.93 18.48 1.45
CA ILE A 130 -1.23 19.37 2.38
C ILE A 130 -1.11 20.75 1.70
N ARG A 131 -1.38 21.83 2.47
CA ARG A 131 -1.45 23.20 1.96
C ARG A 131 -0.66 24.13 2.83
N ASP A 132 0.48 24.63 2.36
CA ASP A 132 1.28 25.65 3.04
C ASP A 132 1.50 25.34 4.53
N LEU A 133 1.89 24.07 4.80
CA LEU A 133 2.04 23.57 6.16
C LEU A 133 3.45 23.83 6.67
N SER A 134 3.54 24.45 7.86
CA SER A 134 4.80 24.67 8.56
C SER A 134 4.71 24.11 9.97
N LEU A 135 5.71 23.28 10.36
CA LEU A 135 5.86 22.77 11.72
C LEU A 135 7.34 22.52 12.01
N ALA A 136 7.68 22.51 13.28
CA ALA A 136 9.02 22.16 13.73
C ALA A 136 8.93 21.21 14.93
N ILE A 137 9.83 20.22 14.96
CA ILE A 137 9.96 19.23 16.04
C ILE A 137 11.41 19.24 16.49
N ALA A 138 11.64 19.49 17.76
CA ALA A 138 12.98 19.46 18.34
C ALA A 138 13.47 18.01 18.50
N PRO A 139 14.81 17.79 18.56
CA PRO A 139 15.34 16.48 18.86
C PRO A 139 14.81 15.93 20.19
N GLY A 140 14.27 14.71 20.17
CA GLY A 140 13.67 14.07 21.35
C GLY A 140 12.27 14.55 21.73
N GLU A 141 11.71 15.56 21.04
CA GLU A 141 10.34 16.04 21.26
C GLU A 141 9.32 14.97 20.83
N LYS A 142 8.26 14.83 21.59
CA LYS A 142 7.17 13.88 21.37
C LYS A 142 5.95 14.65 20.96
N ILE A 143 5.62 14.61 19.68
CA ILE A 143 4.48 15.35 19.15
C ILE A 143 3.33 14.44 18.78
N ALA A 144 2.13 15.00 18.81
CA ALA A 144 0.94 14.36 18.26
C ALA A 144 0.36 15.16 17.10
N ILE A 145 -0.11 14.45 16.08
CA ILE A 145 -0.85 15.00 14.96
C ILE A 145 -2.27 14.45 15.03
N VAL A 146 -3.23 15.33 15.20
CA VAL A 146 -4.64 14.99 15.34
C VAL A 146 -5.49 15.72 14.30
N GLY A 147 -6.70 15.28 14.05
CA GLY A 147 -7.62 15.91 13.08
C GLY A 147 -8.61 14.90 12.51
N GLU A 148 -9.59 15.39 11.79
CA GLU A 148 -10.62 14.58 11.15
C GLU A 148 -10.05 13.66 10.05
N ASN A 149 -10.88 12.70 9.59
CA ASN A 149 -10.50 11.86 8.46
C ASN A 149 -10.32 12.72 7.20
N GLY A 150 -9.24 12.46 6.45
CA GLY A 150 -8.92 13.25 5.27
C GLY A 150 -8.18 14.57 5.54
N ALA A 151 -7.90 14.94 6.80
CA ALA A 151 -7.19 16.17 7.13
C ALA A 151 -5.73 16.26 6.62
N GLY A 152 -5.15 15.16 6.12
CA GLY A 152 -3.78 15.12 5.59
C GLY A 152 -2.76 14.42 6.51
N LYS A 153 -3.18 13.84 7.65
CA LYS A 153 -2.29 13.20 8.63
C LYS A 153 -1.37 12.13 8.03
N THR A 154 -1.93 11.15 7.36
CA THR A 154 -1.16 10.09 6.69
C THR A 154 -0.31 10.62 5.52
N THR A 155 -0.72 11.71 4.88
CA THR A 155 0.08 12.36 3.84
C THR A 155 1.34 12.98 4.44
N LEU A 156 1.24 13.61 5.61
CA LEU A 156 2.37 14.18 6.31
C LEU A 156 3.39 13.09 6.71
N THR A 157 2.94 11.94 7.22
CA THR A 157 3.82 10.80 7.53
C THR A 157 4.51 10.25 6.29
N LYS A 158 3.82 10.19 5.15
CA LYS A 158 4.40 9.74 3.88
C LYS A 158 5.46 10.70 3.33
N LEU A 159 5.27 12.02 3.47
CA LEU A 159 6.27 13.02 3.12
C LEU A 159 7.50 12.90 4.03
N LEU A 160 7.30 12.67 5.33
CA LEU A 160 8.37 12.50 6.31
C LEU A 160 9.20 11.22 6.05
N LEU A 161 8.60 10.19 5.50
CA LEU A 161 9.29 8.97 5.04
C LEU A 161 9.92 9.10 3.64
N ARG A 162 9.75 10.27 3.02
CA ARG A 162 10.12 10.48 1.61
C ARG A 162 9.56 9.38 0.69
N LEU A 163 8.29 8.99 0.92
CA LEU A 163 7.53 8.17 -0.03
C LEU A 163 6.97 9.02 -1.18
N TYR A 164 6.94 10.32 -0.98
CA TYR A 164 6.61 11.36 -1.94
C TYR A 164 7.47 12.59 -1.66
N ASP A 165 7.84 13.32 -2.70
CA ASP A 165 8.44 14.64 -2.58
C ASP A 165 7.34 15.71 -2.60
N ALA A 166 7.56 16.82 -1.89
CA ALA A 166 6.60 17.93 -1.83
C ALA A 166 6.52 18.67 -3.17
N ASP A 167 5.33 19.13 -3.56
CA ASP A 167 5.14 20.01 -4.74
C ASP A 167 5.68 21.43 -4.49
N GLY A 168 5.75 21.87 -3.23
CA GLY A 168 6.26 23.16 -2.82
C GLY A 168 6.70 23.15 -1.37
N GLY A 169 7.59 24.07 -1.00
CA GLY A 169 8.24 24.11 0.31
C GLY A 169 9.31 23.03 0.48
N THR A 170 9.77 22.83 1.71
CA THR A 170 10.83 21.86 2.02
C THR A 170 10.55 21.11 3.30
N VAL A 171 10.84 19.78 3.29
CA VAL A 171 10.91 18.95 4.50
C VAL A 171 12.38 18.79 4.85
N GLN A 172 12.75 19.08 6.09
CA GLN A 172 14.12 19.00 6.57
C GLN A 172 14.24 18.06 7.77
N ILE A 173 15.36 17.34 7.83
CA ILE A 173 15.80 16.54 8.97
C ILE A 173 17.18 17.06 9.38
N ASN A 174 17.36 17.39 10.67
CA ASN A 174 18.60 17.97 11.21
C ASN A 174 19.09 19.21 10.44
N GLY A 175 18.13 20.06 9.99
CA GLY A 175 18.40 21.30 9.25
C GLY A 175 18.76 21.10 7.76
N ARG A 176 18.72 19.90 7.24
CA ARG A 176 19.02 19.56 5.85
C ARG A 176 17.77 19.07 5.12
N PRO A 177 17.55 19.45 3.85
CA PRO A 177 16.46 18.90 3.06
C PRO A 177 16.47 17.38 3.02
N ILE A 178 15.30 16.74 3.16
CA ILE A 178 15.17 15.29 3.16
C ILE A 178 15.61 14.68 1.81
N ALA A 179 15.56 15.46 0.74
CA ALA A 179 15.97 15.08 -0.60
C ALA A 179 17.49 14.84 -0.71
N ASP A 180 18.30 15.47 0.15
CA ASP A 180 19.76 15.40 0.11
C ASP A 180 20.32 14.15 0.81
N TYR A 181 19.47 13.38 1.50
CA TYR A 181 19.87 12.16 2.19
C TYR A 181 19.87 10.93 1.25
N ASP A 182 20.79 10.01 1.50
CA ASP A 182 20.64 8.64 1.04
C ASP A 182 19.36 8.03 1.65
N VAL A 183 18.40 7.66 0.80
CA VAL A 183 17.07 7.23 1.21
C VAL A 183 17.12 5.96 2.06
N SER A 184 18.05 5.05 1.79
CA SER A 184 18.18 3.78 2.49
C SER A 184 18.68 3.99 3.92
N THR A 185 19.70 4.80 4.10
CA THR A 185 20.26 5.14 5.42
C THR A 185 19.28 5.95 6.24
N LEU A 186 18.59 6.91 5.60
CA LEU A 186 17.56 7.71 6.27
C LEU A 186 16.42 6.84 6.79
N ARG A 187 15.82 6.01 5.93
CA ARG A 187 14.72 5.11 6.31
C ARG A 187 15.16 4.06 7.34
N GLY A 188 16.43 3.63 7.31
CA GLY A 188 17.00 2.75 8.32
C GLY A 188 17.04 3.37 9.73
N ARG A 189 17.00 4.70 9.83
CA ARG A 189 16.99 5.45 11.10
C ARG A 189 15.59 5.95 11.49
N ILE A 190 14.56 5.64 10.71
CA ILE A 190 13.16 5.98 10.99
C ILE A 190 12.38 4.70 11.27
N GLY A 191 11.89 4.54 12.51
CA GLY A 191 10.96 3.48 12.86
C GLY A 191 9.53 3.91 12.56
N ILE A 192 8.74 3.02 11.94
CA ILE A 192 7.33 3.31 11.66
C ILE A 192 6.41 2.15 12.03
N ALA A 193 5.29 2.48 12.69
CA ALA A 193 4.11 1.63 12.77
C ALA A 193 3.00 2.22 11.89
N PHE A 194 2.60 1.49 10.86
CA PHE A 194 1.47 1.87 10.02
C PHE A 194 0.15 1.46 10.65
N GLN A 195 -0.93 2.14 10.29
CA GLN A 195 -2.30 1.83 10.71
C GLN A 195 -2.69 0.37 10.46
N GLN A 196 -2.27 -0.20 9.32
CA GLN A 196 -2.44 -1.61 9.00
C GLN A 196 -1.12 -2.35 9.18
N SER A 197 -0.79 -2.69 10.40
CA SER A 197 0.37 -3.55 10.70
C SER A 197 0.10 -4.97 10.26
N ARG A 198 0.99 -5.54 9.43
CA ARG A 198 0.89 -6.93 8.98
C ARG A 198 1.99 -7.77 9.60
N LEU A 199 1.61 -8.96 10.02
CA LEU A 199 2.55 -10.02 10.36
C LEU A 199 2.93 -10.77 9.08
N TYR A 200 4.17 -11.21 9.04
CA TYR A 200 4.67 -12.12 8.01
C TYR A 200 4.53 -13.56 8.52
N ALA A 201 4.30 -14.50 7.61
CA ALA A 201 4.27 -15.93 7.91
C ALA A 201 5.70 -16.45 8.18
N LEU A 202 6.30 -15.95 9.24
CA LEU A 202 7.67 -16.17 9.70
C LEU A 202 7.66 -16.40 11.21
N SER A 203 8.80 -16.72 11.81
CA SER A 203 8.92 -16.81 13.27
C SER A 203 8.66 -15.47 13.97
N VAL A 204 8.37 -15.50 15.26
CA VAL A 204 8.26 -14.31 16.11
C VAL A 204 9.53 -13.45 16.00
N ARG A 205 10.72 -14.10 16.10
CA ARG A 205 12.03 -13.47 15.95
C ARG A 205 12.12 -12.68 14.64
N GLU A 206 11.88 -13.33 13.51
CA GLU A 206 11.97 -12.73 12.18
C GLU A 206 10.95 -11.60 12.00
N ASN A 207 9.76 -11.76 12.58
CA ASN A 207 8.76 -10.68 12.61
C ASN A 207 9.23 -9.47 13.41
N MET A 208 10.02 -9.65 14.46
CA MET A 208 10.55 -8.54 15.25
C MET A 208 11.74 -7.86 14.58
N THR A 209 12.66 -8.63 14.00
CA THR A 209 13.99 -8.15 13.60
C THR A 209 14.10 -7.87 12.10
N ALA A 210 13.17 -8.37 11.27
CA ALA A 210 13.28 -8.35 9.80
C ALA A 210 14.63 -8.92 9.33
N TYR A 211 15.08 -10.02 9.95
CA TYR A 211 16.36 -10.71 9.71
C TYR A 211 17.63 -9.96 10.18
N ALA A 212 17.50 -8.82 10.87
CA ALA A 212 18.64 -8.19 11.50
C ALA A 212 19.07 -9.00 12.75
N ASP A 213 20.37 -8.96 13.05
CA ASP A 213 20.89 -9.56 14.27
C ASP A 213 20.38 -8.79 15.50
N ALA A 214 19.88 -9.53 16.49
CA ALA A 214 19.38 -8.95 17.71
C ALA A 214 19.58 -9.94 18.89
N ASP A 215 19.86 -9.39 20.07
CA ASP A 215 20.01 -10.17 21.29
C ASP A 215 18.68 -10.75 21.76
N ASP A 216 18.66 -12.06 22.02
CA ASP A 216 17.49 -12.80 22.48
C ASP A 216 16.90 -12.29 23.79
N ALA A 217 17.76 -11.87 24.73
CA ALA A 217 17.31 -11.32 26.00
C ALA A 217 16.54 -10.00 25.77
N ARG A 218 17.05 -9.17 24.86
CA ARG A 218 16.39 -7.93 24.45
C ARG A 218 15.05 -8.18 23.78
N LEU A 219 14.98 -9.15 22.85
CA LEU A 219 13.72 -9.50 22.17
C LEU A 219 12.67 -10.01 23.14
N LYS A 220 13.06 -10.87 24.09
CA LYS A 220 12.15 -11.38 25.14
C LYS A 220 11.65 -10.26 26.05
N SER A 221 12.53 -9.33 26.47
CA SER A 221 12.13 -8.15 27.24
C SER A 221 11.07 -7.32 26.48
N CYS A 222 11.27 -7.08 25.18
CA CYS A 222 10.30 -6.34 24.36
C CYS A 222 8.93 -7.05 24.28
N LEU A 223 8.90 -8.40 24.20
CA LEU A 223 7.65 -9.16 24.24
C LEU A 223 6.94 -9.02 25.59
N GLU A 224 7.68 -9.09 26.69
CA GLU A 224 7.14 -8.91 28.05
C GLU A 224 6.61 -7.49 28.26
N GLU A 225 7.32 -6.47 27.79
CA GLU A 225 6.90 -5.05 27.86
C GLU A 225 5.54 -4.81 27.20
N VAL A 226 5.26 -5.47 26.06
CA VAL A 226 3.94 -5.40 25.39
C VAL A 226 2.93 -6.43 25.90
N GLY A 227 3.29 -7.25 26.88
CA GLY A 227 2.42 -8.26 27.49
C GLY A 227 2.19 -9.49 26.62
N LEU A 228 3.13 -9.86 25.75
CA LEU A 228 3.10 -11.07 24.93
C LEU A 228 3.97 -12.17 25.53
N ARG A 229 3.43 -13.39 25.62
CA ARG A 229 4.14 -14.59 26.03
C ARG A 229 4.28 -15.55 24.86
N LEU A 230 5.23 -15.27 23.98
CA LEU A 230 5.50 -16.05 22.77
C LEU A 230 6.94 -16.56 22.79
N SER A 231 7.16 -17.77 22.26
CA SER A 231 8.53 -18.22 21.95
C SER A 231 9.05 -17.46 20.74
N LEU A 232 10.33 -17.08 20.74
CA LEU A 232 10.95 -16.41 19.61
C LEU A 232 10.93 -17.25 18.34
N ASP A 233 10.97 -18.57 18.47
CA ASP A 233 11.03 -19.52 17.36
C ASP A 233 9.63 -20.00 16.92
N ALA A 234 8.56 -19.56 17.60
CA ALA A 234 7.19 -19.88 17.20
C ALA A 234 6.88 -19.25 15.85
N GLN A 235 6.39 -20.08 14.92
CA GLN A 235 5.87 -19.61 13.64
C GLN A 235 4.57 -18.83 13.84
N VAL A 236 4.45 -17.69 13.16
CA VAL A 236 3.27 -16.84 13.17
C VAL A 236 2.44 -17.11 11.93
N THR A 237 1.12 -17.26 12.11
CA THR A 237 0.14 -17.66 11.10
C THR A 237 0.21 -19.14 10.70
N LYS A 238 -0.90 -19.66 10.13
CA LYS A 238 -0.99 -21.03 9.61
C LYS A 238 -0.85 -21.12 8.09
N GLU A 239 -0.33 -20.09 7.47
CA GLU A 239 -0.26 -20.00 6.01
C GLU A 239 0.72 -21.03 5.41
N PHE A 240 1.82 -21.31 6.12
CA PHE A 240 2.86 -22.24 5.69
C PHE A 240 3.22 -23.30 6.77
N ASP A 241 2.68 -23.20 7.99
CA ASP A 241 2.88 -24.18 9.07
C ASP A 241 1.55 -24.42 9.79
N GLU A 242 1.06 -25.65 9.76
CA GLU A 242 -0.19 -26.05 10.43
C GLU A 242 -0.16 -25.81 11.96
N ASN A 243 1.04 -25.85 12.56
CA ASN A 243 1.26 -25.60 13.98
C ASN A 243 1.48 -24.10 14.28
N GLY A 244 1.47 -23.25 13.29
CA GLY A 244 1.68 -21.81 13.44
C GLY A 244 0.67 -21.17 14.40
N ALA A 245 1.15 -20.24 15.21
CA ALA A 245 0.34 -19.50 16.18
C ALA A 245 -0.61 -18.53 15.45
N VAL A 246 -1.91 -18.66 15.69
CA VAL A 246 -2.91 -17.69 15.26
C VAL A 246 -3.09 -16.66 16.36
N LEU A 247 -2.59 -15.45 16.13
CA LEU A 247 -2.68 -14.36 17.09
C LEU A 247 -4.03 -13.64 16.98
N SER A 248 -4.54 -13.15 18.10
CA SER A 248 -5.65 -12.19 18.06
C SER A 248 -5.22 -10.91 17.36
N GLY A 249 -6.17 -10.09 16.87
CA GLY A 249 -5.84 -8.80 16.25
C GLY A 249 -5.00 -7.89 17.15
N GLY A 250 -5.31 -7.85 18.44
CA GLY A 250 -4.55 -7.09 19.43
C GLY A 250 -3.14 -7.65 19.68
N ASP A 251 -2.97 -8.99 19.72
CA ASP A 251 -1.65 -9.62 19.88
C ASP A 251 -0.78 -9.40 18.64
N ALA A 252 -1.37 -9.54 17.45
CA ALA A 252 -0.71 -9.25 16.18
C ALA A 252 -0.18 -7.80 16.14
N GLN A 253 -1.00 -6.85 16.58
CA GLN A 253 -0.62 -5.44 16.64
C GLN A 253 0.49 -5.20 17.67
N ARG A 254 0.38 -5.79 18.87
CA ARG A 254 1.44 -5.73 19.89
C ARG A 254 2.77 -6.31 19.38
N LEU A 255 2.74 -7.45 18.69
CA LEU A 255 3.94 -8.03 18.08
C LEU A 255 4.54 -7.12 17.00
N CYS A 256 3.72 -6.47 16.16
CA CYS A 256 4.23 -5.49 15.20
C CYS A 256 4.93 -4.30 15.87
N LEU A 257 4.44 -3.85 17.03
CA LEU A 257 5.05 -2.75 17.78
C LEU A 257 6.40 -3.13 18.40
N THR A 258 6.66 -4.40 18.70
CA THR A 258 7.97 -4.83 19.19
C THR A 258 9.10 -4.57 18.20
N ARG A 259 8.80 -4.48 16.89
CA ARG A 259 9.76 -4.04 15.85
C ARG A 259 10.40 -2.70 16.16
N LEU A 260 9.64 -1.81 16.80
CA LEU A 260 10.09 -0.46 17.16
C LEU A 260 10.84 -0.44 18.52
N LEU A 261 10.62 -1.46 19.36
CA LEU A 261 11.14 -1.47 20.72
C LEU A 261 12.54 -2.06 20.85
N HIS A 262 12.97 -2.91 19.95
CA HIS A 262 14.28 -3.57 20.06
C HIS A 262 15.42 -2.75 19.42
N SER A 263 15.13 -1.81 18.52
CA SER A 263 16.11 -1.00 17.79
C SER A 263 16.10 0.47 18.25
N GLU A 264 17.19 1.16 17.95
CA GLU A 264 17.31 2.60 18.18
C GLU A 264 17.05 3.36 16.88
N PHE A 265 16.14 4.33 16.94
CA PHE A 265 15.78 5.17 15.81
C PHE A 265 16.05 6.64 16.14
N GLY A 266 16.35 7.44 15.13
CA GLY A 266 16.39 8.89 15.25
C GLY A 266 15.00 9.52 15.28
N LEU A 267 14.03 8.85 14.62
CA LEU A 267 12.63 9.26 14.55
C LEU A 267 11.72 8.04 14.62
N LEU A 268 10.68 8.11 15.45
CA LEU A 268 9.58 7.14 15.49
C LEU A 268 8.31 7.79 14.94
N ILE A 269 7.65 7.10 14.02
CA ILE A 269 6.36 7.50 13.46
C ILE A 269 5.33 6.43 13.80
N LEU A 270 4.26 6.83 14.47
CA LEU A 270 3.16 5.95 14.89
C LEU A 270 1.88 6.42 14.20
N ASP A 271 1.51 5.80 13.09
CA ASP A 271 0.31 6.14 12.34
C ASP A 271 -0.85 5.25 12.80
N GLU A 272 -1.61 5.72 13.80
CA GLU A 272 -2.74 5.01 14.42
C GLU A 272 -2.39 3.57 14.86
N PRO A 273 -1.32 3.39 15.64
CA PRO A 273 -0.69 2.07 15.86
C PRO A 273 -1.56 1.09 16.64
N SER A 274 -2.71 1.52 17.15
CA SER A 274 -3.49 0.82 18.19
C SER A 274 -4.96 0.62 17.84
N SER A 275 -5.32 0.73 16.56
CA SER A 275 -6.73 0.65 16.10
C SER A 275 -7.47 -0.65 16.49
N ALA A 276 -6.75 -1.74 16.76
CA ALA A 276 -7.31 -3.03 17.19
C ALA A 276 -7.16 -3.29 18.70
N LEU A 277 -6.64 -2.33 19.49
CA LEU A 277 -6.46 -2.44 20.92
C LEU A 277 -7.62 -1.79 21.69
N ASP A 278 -7.88 -2.31 22.90
CA ASP A 278 -8.73 -1.60 23.83
C ASP A 278 -8.07 -0.28 24.32
N PRO A 279 -8.86 0.70 24.78
CA PRO A 279 -8.32 2.03 25.14
C PRO A 279 -7.23 2.01 26.21
N ILE A 280 -7.28 1.04 27.14
CA ILE A 280 -6.30 0.93 28.22
C ILE A 280 -4.98 0.38 27.69
N ALA A 281 -5.04 -0.65 26.85
CA ALA A 281 -3.85 -1.22 26.21
C ALA A 281 -3.21 -0.21 25.27
N GLU A 282 -4.02 0.55 24.51
CA GLU A 282 -3.56 1.63 23.63
C GLU A 282 -2.77 2.68 24.42
N TYR A 283 -3.35 3.22 25.49
CA TYR A 283 -2.68 4.20 26.33
C TYR A 283 -1.35 3.68 26.92
N ARG A 284 -1.35 2.42 27.42
CA ARG A 284 -0.13 1.82 27.97
C ARG A 284 0.99 1.72 26.96
N ILE A 285 0.67 1.33 25.72
CA ILE A 285 1.66 1.21 24.64
C ILE A 285 2.13 2.59 24.19
N ALA A 286 1.22 3.55 24.03
CA ALA A 286 1.58 4.93 23.72
C ALA A 286 2.54 5.50 24.78
N LYS A 287 2.23 5.28 26.06
CA LYS A 287 3.08 5.68 27.17
C LYS A 287 4.44 4.98 27.16
N LEU A 288 4.46 3.65 26.93
CA LEU A 288 5.71 2.88 26.83
C LEU A 288 6.64 3.47 25.76
N ILE A 289 6.08 3.86 24.61
CA ILE A 289 6.85 4.46 23.51
C ILE A 289 7.29 5.87 23.85
N PHE A 290 6.41 6.69 24.45
CA PHE A 290 6.74 8.06 24.85
C PHE A 290 7.80 8.11 25.97
N ASP A 291 7.75 7.18 26.92
CA ASP A 291 8.73 7.09 28.02
C ASP A 291 10.11 6.60 27.53
N ARG A 292 10.19 6.05 26.31
CA ARG A 292 11.45 5.65 25.69
C ARG A 292 12.18 6.86 25.12
N SER A 293 12.81 7.63 25.99
CA SER A 293 13.73 8.71 25.60
C SER A 293 15.06 8.12 25.08
N PRO A 294 15.78 8.76 24.13
CA PRO A 294 15.62 10.16 23.66
C PRO A 294 15.05 10.31 22.24
N THR A 295 14.38 9.32 21.70
CA THR A 295 13.93 9.33 20.28
C THR A 295 12.85 10.38 20.01
N THR A 296 12.99 11.15 18.95
CA THR A 296 11.93 12.05 18.45
C THR A 296 10.74 11.21 18.01
N THR A 297 9.53 11.56 18.46
CA THR A 297 8.34 10.75 18.19
C THR A 297 7.21 11.58 17.58
N VAL A 298 6.64 11.08 16.48
CA VAL A 298 5.46 11.64 15.82
C VAL A 298 4.33 10.62 15.92
N MET A 299 3.31 10.92 16.70
CA MET A 299 2.13 10.07 16.84
C MET A 299 0.95 10.68 16.09
N VAL A 300 0.42 9.96 15.10
CA VAL A 300 -0.87 10.27 14.48
C VAL A 300 -1.94 9.50 15.24
N ALA A 301 -2.90 10.21 15.81
CA ALA A 301 -3.93 9.60 16.62
C ALA A 301 -5.34 10.05 16.22
N HIS A 302 -6.27 9.11 16.30
CA HIS A 302 -7.71 9.36 16.23
C HIS A 302 -8.32 9.59 17.62
N ARG A 303 -7.77 8.95 18.65
CA ARG A 303 -8.23 9.09 20.04
C ARG A 303 -7.39 10.15 20.74
N LEU A 304 -8.03 11.26 21.11
CA LEU A 304 -7.35 12.37 21.74
C LEU A 304 -6.86 12.06 23.16
N SER A 305 -7.45 11.05 23.82
CA SER A 305 -7.00 10.57 25.13
C SER A 305 -5.60 9.95 25.14
N THR A 306 -5.11 9.47 24.00
CA THR A 306 -3.79 8.82 23.89
C THR A 306 -2.64 9.81 23.72
N VAL A 307 -2.95 11.07 23.42
CA VAL A 307 -1.96 12.10 23.09
C VAL A 307 -1.87 13.23 24.11
N VAL A 308 -2.54 13.06 25.26
CA VAL A 308 -2.56 14.08 26.33
C VAL A 308 -1.18 14.35 26.93
N ASP A 309 -0.29 13.36 26.90
CA ASP A 309 1.07 13.42 27.43
C ASP A 309 2.11 13.86 26.37
N ALA A 310 1.68 14.23 25.14
CA ALA A 310 2.58 14.75 24.12
C ALA A 310 3.08 16.14 24.50
N ASP A 311 4.37 16.42 24.22
CA ASP A 311 4.99 17.74 24.45
C ASP A 311 4.31 18.83 23.62
N ARG A 312 3.82 18.46 22.43
CA ARG A 312 3.07 19.33 21.53
C ARG A 312 2.06 18.56 20.69
N ILE A 313 0.89 19.13 20.50
CA ILE A 313 -0.18 18.61 19.66
C ILE A 313 -0.41 19.59 18.50
N TYR A 314 -0.48 19.06 17.29
CA TYR A 314 -0.85 19.80 16.08
C TYR A 314 -2.21 19.32 15.60
N LEU A 315 -3.20 20.22 15.54
CA LEU A 315 -4.52 19.91 14.97
C LEU A 315 -4.52 20.27 13.48
N LEU A 316 -4.70 19.25 12.64
CA LEU A 316 -4.84 19.40 11.20
C LEU A 316 -6.30 19.50 10.79
N SER A 317 -6.58 20.41 9.85
CA SER A 317 -7.84 20.50 9.11
C SER A 317 -7.55 20.96 7.68
N ASP A 318 -8.11 20.27 6.70
CA ASP A 318 -7.98 20.59 5.27
C ASP A 318 -6.53 20.82 4.79
N GLY A 319 -5.62 19.97 5.27
CA GLY A 319 -4.21 20.03 4.93
C GLY A 319 -3.41 21.15 5.60
N ARG A 320 -3.96 21.83 6.61
CA ARG A 320 -3.32 22.93 7.35
C ARG A 320 -3.31 22.65 8.84
N ILE A 321 -2.32 23.20 9.54
CA ILE A 321 -2.34 23.26 11.01
C ILE A 321 -3.21 24.46 11.41
N ILE A 322 -4.27 24.19 12.17
CA ILE A 322 -5.21 25.22 12.65
C ILE A 322 -5.01 25.58 14.12
N GLU A 323 -4.52 24.63 14.93
CA GLU A 323 -4.20 24.83 16.34
C GLU A 323 -2.93 24.05 16.69
N SER A 324 -2.12 24.59 17.60
CA SER A 324 -0.95 23.90 18.14
C SER A 324 -0.65 24.32 19.57
N GLY A 325 -0.23 23.39 20.41
CA GLY A 325 0.11 23.63 21.82
C GLY A 325 0.11 22.32 22.60
N THR A 326 0.32 22.40 23.89
CA THR A 326 0.12 21.30 24.83
C THR A 326 -1.38 21.01 24.99
N HIS A 327 -1.72 19.83 25.52
CA HIS A 327 -3.13 19.51 25.83
C HIS A 327 -3.81 20.60 26.69
N ALA A 328 -3.13 21.04 27.75
CA ALA A 328 -3.66 22.06 28.67
C ALA A 328 -3.92 23.42 27.97
N GLU A 329 -2.98 23.86 27.12
CA GLU A 329 -3.13 25.10 26.35
C GLU A 329 -4.30 25.02 25.37
N LEU A 330 -4.40 23.91 24.61
CA LEU A 330 -5.47 23.72 23.62
C LEU A 330 -6.84 23.60 24.29
N MET A 331 -6.93 22.96 25.46
CA MET A 331 -8.16 22.91 26.26
C MET A 331 -8.58 24.32 26.78
N ALA A 332 -7.60 25.16 27.14
CA ALA A 332 -7.86 26.51 27.60
C ALA A 332 -8.29 27.45 26.46
N GLN A 333 -7.82 27.25 25.24
CA GLN A 333 -8.14 28.08 24.07
C GLN A 333 -9.62 27.98 23.65
N ASN A 334 -10.38 26.97 24.12
CA ASN A 334 -11.78 26.72 23.75
C ASN A 334 -11.99 26.56 22.21
N GLY A 335 -10.96 26.10 21.49
CA GLY A 335 -10.97 25.90 20.04
C GLY A 335 -11.54 24.55 19.59
N LYS A 336 -11.28 24.20 18.33
CA LYS A 336 -11.76 22.97 17.71
C LYS A 336 -11.19 21.72 18.41
N TYR A 337 -9.94 21.78 18.91
CA TYR A 337 -9.35 20.67 19.67
C TYR A 337 -10.20 20.31 20.90
N ARG A 338 -10.57 21.31 21.70
CA ARG A 338 -11.40 21.08 22.90
C ARG A 338 -12.77 20.54 22.54
N GLU A 339 -13.41 21.07 21.50
CA GLU A 339 -14.69 20.56 21.02
C GLU A 339 -14.60 19.05 20.67
N MET A 340 -13.56 18.69 19.89
CA MET A 340 -13.32 17.30 19.52
C MET A 340 -13.04 16.40 20.73
N PHE A 341 -12.24 16.89 21.69
CA PHE A 341 -11.91 16.15 22.91
C PHE A 341 -13.15 15.86 23.75
N LEU A 342 -13.98 16.87 24.03
CA LEU A 342 -15.19 16.72 24.80
C LEU A 342 -16.20 15.78 24.12
N LYS A 343 -16.36 15.91 22.81
CA LYS A 343 -17.22 15.05 22.01
C LYS A 343 -16.79 13.58 22.06
N GLN A 344 -15.47 13.33 22.03
CA GLN A 344 -14.98 11.94 22.20
C GLN A 344 -15.20 11.45 23.64
N ALA A 345 -14.99 12.29 24.66
CA ALA A 345 -15.21 11.93 26.06
C ALA A 345 -16.68 11.58 26.35
N GLU A 346 -17.64 12.32 25.78
CA GLU A 346 -19.08 12.02 25.91
C GLU A 346 -19.46 10.63 25.34
N GLY A 347 -18.75 10.20 24.29
CA GLY A 347 -18.95 8.86 23.70
C GLY A 347 -18.55 7.70 24.61
N TYR A 348 -17.71 7.94 25.62
CA TYR A 348 -17.28 6.95 26.61
C TYR A 348 -18.12 6.94 27.89
N LEU A 349 -18.96 7.95 28.11
CA LEU A 349 -19.82 8.08 29.29
C LEU A 349 -21.24 7.51 29.06
N LYS A 350 -21.55 7.11 27.84
CA LYS A 350 -22.80 6.43 27.46
C LYS A 350 -22.54 4.94 27.27
#